data_1b22be87204ea3363771acb2b48a8fac
#
_entry.id   1b22be87204ea3363771acb2b48a8fac
#
_cell.length_a   1.000
_cell.length_b   1.000
_cell.length_c   1.000
_cell.angle_alpha   90.00
_cell.angle_beta   90.00
_cell.angle_gamma   90.00
#
_symmetry.space_group_name_H-M   'P 1'
#
loop_
_entity.id
_entity.type
_entity.pdbx_description
1 polymer ?
#
loop_
_entity_poly.entity_id
_entity_poly.type
_entity_poly.pdbx_seq_one_letter_code
_entity_poly.pdbx_strand_id
1 'polypeptide(L)'
;LADGQEAETDAGTVYKDDAAPKITGLEYMSSLKLEHSKMFKIHYYNNDMTVLEITLNDEFGKDSVDLTQNNAAQTSTDGTNEESTAKTSSADGEENAATEQDYAKLYKQEVIRYLLVPEDKADQIPAGIDKSIIVIQLPMDKTYVASDVALEMIDKIGADKNVSAVSATADDCKIAAIKESLGKGDIISAGTYDKADLKELVKNKCKLAIVPSDILTAKAEDTGDDSTEDTADAEQTDDAQSDENQIAAKYPEMTAFAEKLAILKIPMILDCSKDEKDVLAKYEWSKVYGALFGCEKEASKLYEAAVSGHSGDNSESSDTSESTDTTENTDTEQ
;
A
#
# COMPACT_ATOMS: atom_id res chain seq x y z
N LEU A 1 -0.06 25.41 -6.91
CA LEU A 1 -0.66 25.28 -8.23
C LEU A 1 -2.05 25.90 -8.23
N ALA A 2 -2.45 26.62 -9.29
CA ALA A 2 -3.83 27.01 -9.52
C ALA A 2 -4.61 25.86 -10.16
N ASP A 3 -5.96 25.94 -10.14
CA ASP A 3 -6.80 24.93 -10.76
C ASP A 3 -6.46 24.77 -12.26
N GLY A 4 -6.32 23.53 -12.70
CA GLY A 4 -5.96 23.20 -14.08
C GLY A 4 -4.48 23.40 -14.45
N GLN A 5 -3.61 23.79 -13.50
CA GLN A 5 -2.17 23.83 -13.72
C GLN A 5 -1.52 22.52 -13.37
N GLU A 6 -0.57 22.09 -14.23
CA GLU A 6 0.33 20.98 -14.00
C GLU A 6 1.76 21.51 -13.79
N ALA A 7 2.57 20.79 -13.04
CA ALA A 7 3.99 21.07 -12.86
C ALA A 7 4.79 19.78 -12.81
N GLU A 8 6.03 19.84 -13.30
CA GLU A 8 6.95 18.70 -13.24
C GLU A 8 7.72 18.70 -11.93
N THR A 9 7.89 17.52 -11.35
CA THR A 9 8.67 17.25 -10.15
C THR A 9 9.56 16.02 -10.38
N ASP A 10 10.44 15.70 -9.44
CA ASP A 10 11.24 14.47 -9.50
C ASP A 10 10.36 13.20 -9.46
N ALA A 11 9.17 13.28 -8.86
CA ALA A 11 8.20 12.18 -8.82
C ALA A 11 7.37 12.06 -10.13
N GLY A 12 7.40 13.06 -11.00
CA GLY A 12 6.61 13.19 -12.22
C GLY A 12 5.68 14.41 -12.21
N THR A 13 4.71 14.44 -13.10
CA THR A 13 3.74 15.52 -13.24
C THR A 13 2.80 15.58 -12.03
N VAL A 14 2.57 16.76 -11.47
CA VAL A 14 1.63 17.01 -10.37
C VAL A 14 0.56 18.01 -10.78
N TYR A 15 -0.63 17.89 -10.18
CA TYR A 15 -1.81 18.71 -10.45
C TYR A 15 -2.63 18.99 -9.17
N LYS A 16 -3.67 19.80 -9.26
CA LYS A 16 -4.67 19.95 -8.19
C LYS A 16 -5.74 18.86 -8.33
N ASP A 17 -5.91 18.07 -7.27
CA ASP A 17 -6.98 17.06 -7.17
C ASP A 17 -8.00 17.52 -6.13
N ASP A 18 -9.22 17.79 -6.58
CA ASP A 18 -10.31 18.23 -5.71
C ASP A 18 -10.77 17.10 -4.75
N ALA A 19 -10.44 15.85 -5.10
CA ALA A 19 -10.71 14.68 -4.26
C ALA A 19 -9.62 14.38 -3.22
N ALA A 20 -8.55 15.21 -3.14
CA ALA A 20 -7.53 15.03 -2.13
C ALA A 20 -8.10 15.13 -0.71
N PRO A 21 -7.73 14.23 0.24
CA PRO A 21 -8.27 14.24 1.59
C PRO A 21 -7.89 15.52 2.33
N LYS A 22 -8.84 16.08 3.11
CA LYS A 22 -8.58 17.20 4.01
C LYS A 22 -8.11 16.67 5.34
N ILE A 23 -6.91 17.05 5.76
CA ILE A 23 -6.27 16.51 6.97
C ILE A 23 -6.04 17.65 7.97
N THR A 24 -6.36 17.41 9.23
CA THR A 24 -6.15 18.39 10.31
C THR A 24 -4.71 18.89 10.32
N GLY A 25 -4.56 20.21 10.26
CA GLY A 25 -3.27 20.88 10.38
C GLY A 25 -2.32 20.70 9.19
N LEU A 26 -2.75 20.06 8.11
CA LEU A 26 -1.99 19.97 6.86
C LEU A 26 -2.66 20.78 5.75
N GLU A 27 -1.83 21.50 4.99
CA GLU A 27 -2.24 22.25 3.81
C GLU A 27 -1.94 21.42 2.56
N TYR A 28 -2.97 21.12 1.79
CA TYR A 28 -2.83 20.37 0.54
C TYR A 28 -2.14 21.22 -0.55
N MET A 29 -1.12 20.65 -1.18
CA MET A 29 -0.31 21.32 -2.20
C MET A 29 -0.63 20.84 -3.62
N SER A 30 -0.56 19.54 -3.85
CA SER A 30 -0.79 18.92 -5.16
C SER A 30 -0.91 17.40 -5.04
N SER A 31 -1.30 16.75 -6.13
CA SER A 31 -1.31 15.28 -6.25
C SER A 31 -0.45 14.84 -7.42
N LEU A 32 0.16 13.67 -7.30
CA LEU A 32 0.86 13.04 -8.42
C LEU A 32 -0.16 12.61 -9.47
N LYS A 33 0.09 12.98 -10.72
CA LYS A 33 -0.71 12.53 -11.85
C LYS A 33 -0.34 11.10 -12.18
N LEU A 34 -1.31 10.20 -12.10
CA LEU A 34 -1.20 8.81 -12.51
C LEU A 34 -1.90 8.64 -13.85
N GLU A 35 -1.28 7.92 -14.76
CA GLU A 35 -1.80 7.74 -16.12
C GLU A 35 -2.48 6.38 -16.29
N HIS A 36 -2.02 5.38 -15.57
CA HIS A 36 -2.41 3.99 -15.74
C HIS A 36 -2.98 3.36 -14.47
N SER A 37 -2.34 3.60 -13.31
CA SER A 37 -2.76 3.00 -12.05
C SER A 37 -4.06 3.60 -11.52
N LYS A 38 -4.88 2.73 -10.94
CA LYS A 38 -6.17 3.09 -10.33
C LYS A 38 -6.29 2.65 -8.88
N MET A 39 -5.27 1.96 -8.36
CA MET A 39 -5.34 1.37 -7.04
C MET A 39 -4.51 2.12 -5.99
N PHE A 40 -3.83 3.21 -6.38
CA PHE A 40 -3.20 4.11 -5.41
C PHE A 40 -3.32 5.58 -5.85
N LYS A 41 -3.11 6.51 -4.90
CA LYS A 41 -2.94 7.95 -5.11
C LYS A 41 -1.85 8.47 -4.20
N ILE A 42 -1.16 9.52 -4.63
CA ILE A 42 -0.14 10.21 -3.85
C ILE A 42 -0.46 11.70 -3.82
N HIS A 43 -0.62 12.25 -2.62
CA HIS A 43 -0.96 13.66 -2.38
C HIS A 43 0.14 14.31 -1.55
N TYR A 44 0.57 15.48 -1.97
CA TYR A 44 1.62 16.25 -1.31
C TYR A 44 1.01 17.37 -0.47
N TYR A 45 1.54 17.53 0.73
CA TYR A 45 1.12 18.55 1.69
C TYR A 45 2.31 19.41 2.10
N ASN A 46 2.04 20.49 2.84
CA ASN A 46 3.09 21.30 3.44
C ASN A 46 4.00 20.45 4.35
N ASN A 47 5.16 21.01 4.71
CA ASN A 47 6.19 20.34 5.52
C ASN A 47 6.72 19.03 4.88
N ASP A 48 6.70 18.95 3.55
CA ASP A 48 7.15 17.78 2.76
C ASP A 48 6.45 16.47 3.17
N MET A 49 5.28 16.57 3.79
CA MET A 49 4.47 15.41 4.14
C MET A 49 3.71 14.90 2.92
N THR A 50 3.62 13.59 2.80
CA THR A 50 2.95 12.92 1.69
C THR A 50 1.88 11.98 2.20
N VAL A 51 0.70 12.01 1.59
CA VAL A 51 -0.36 11.02 1.84
C VAL A 51 -0.40 10.04 0.68
N LEU A 52 -0.18 8.78 1.00
CA LEU A 52 -0.39 7.65 0.11
C LEU A 52 -1.76 7.05 0.44
N GLU A 53 -2.63 6.97 -0.55
CA GLU A 53 -3.88 6.22 -0.49
C GLU A 53 -3.74 4.94 -1.31
N ILE A 54 -4.18 3.80 -0.75
CA ILE A 54 -4.28 2.51 -1.45
C ILE A 54 -5.72 2.04 -1.33
N THR A 55 -6.35 1.72 -2.46
CA THR A 55 -7.68 1.12 -2.49
C THR A 55 -7.60 -0.39 -2.72
N LEU A 56 -8.53 -1.12 -2.13
CA LEU A 56 -8.66 -2.58 -2.33
C LEU A 56 -9.45 -2.95 -3.60
N ASN A 57 -9.97 -1.95 -4.27
CA ASN A 57 -10.64 -2.04 -5.57
C ASN A 57 -10.10 -0.94 -6.49
N ASP A 58 -10.47 -0.93 -7.75
CA ASP A 58 -9.99 0.04 -8.73
C ASP A 58 -10.82 1.35 -8.75
N GLU A 59 -11.50 1.65 -7.66
CA GLU A 59 -12.35 2.84 -7.55
C GLU A 59 -12.06 3.64 -6.27
N PHE A 60 -11.66 4.89 -6.44
CA PHE A 60 -11.66 5.89 -5.37
C PHE A 60 -12.95 6.67 -5.35
N GLY A 61 -13.37 7.13 -4.16
CA GLY A 61 -14.49 8.06 -4.02
C GLY A 61 -14.28 9.31 -4.88
N LYS A 62 -15.39 9.87 -5.41
CA LYS A 62 -15.36 11.08 -6.22
C LYS A 62 -15.25 12.34 -5.37
N ASP A 63 -15.64 12.25 -4.12
CA ASP A 63 -15.67 13.38 -3.19
C ASP A 63 -14.48 13.35 -2.25
N SER A 64 -13.99 14.53 -1.89
CA SER A 64 -12.94 14.69 -0.91
C SER A 64 -13.39 14.22 0.47
N VAL A 65 -12.60 13.41 1.14
CA VAL A 65 -12.83 12.99 2.52
C VAL A 65 -12.34 14.07 3.47
N ASP A 66 -13.20 14.50 4.41
CA ASP A 66 -12.83 15.45 5.45
C ASP A 66 -12.41 14.74 6.73
N LEU A 67 -11.11 14.68 6.96
CA LEU A 67 -10.47 14.07 8.13
C LEU A 67 -10.04 15.14 9.16
N THR A 68 -10.65 16.33 9.11
CA THR A 68 -10.38 17.41 10.08
C THR A 68 -11.26 17.33 11.32
N GLN A 69 -12.34 16.57 11.27
CA GLN A 69 -13.25 16.38 12.39
C GLN A 69 -12.84 15.11 13.14
N ASN A 70 -12.25 15.29 14.32
CA ASN A 70 -12.06 14.17 15.25
C ASN A 70 -13.43 13.54 15.54
N ASN A 71 -13.66 12.31 15.14
CA ASN A 71 -14.81 11.49 15.55
C ASN A 71 -14.69 11.12 17.04
N ALA A 72 -14.68 12.15 17.89
CA ALA A 72 -14.81 12.04 19.32
C ALA A 72 -16.27 12.36 19.72
N ALA A 73 -17.27 11.69 19.12
CA ALA A 73 -18.62 11.71 19.67
C ALA A 73 -19.55 10.74 18.92
N GLN A 74 -19.53 9.49 19.31
CA GLN A 74 -20.79 8.74 19.45
C GLN A 74 -20.68 7.87 20.69
N THR A 75 -20.67 8.52 21.84
CA THR A 75 -21.18 7.92 23.06
C THR A 75 -22.49 8.64 23.37
N SER A 76 -23.57 7.94 23.08
CA SER A 76 -24.92 8.30 23.55
C SER A 76 -24.88 8.54 25.04
N THR A 77 -25.29 9.76 25.41
CA THR A 77 -25.62 10.16 26.76
C THR A 77 -26.79 9.31 27.29
N ASP A 78 -26.52 8.46 28.22
CA ASP A 78 -27.51 8.18 29.25
C ASP A 78 -26.91 8.52 30.62
N GLY A 79 -27.60 9.45 31.28
CA GLY A 79 -27.13 10.03 32.52
C GLY A 79 -27.33 9.13 33.71
N THR A 80 -26.32 9.09 34.56
CA THR A 80 -26.54 9.12 36.03
C THR A 80 -25.27 9.63 36.71
N ASN A 81 -25.44 10.68 37.48
CA ASN A 81 -24.50 11.23 38.47
C ASN A 81 -24.06 10.15 39.45
N GLU A 82 -22.76 10.09 39.76
CA GLU A 82 -22.31 10.03 41.15
C GLU A 82 -20.86 10.51 41.29
N GLU A 83 -20.72 11.40 42.24
CA GLU A 83 -19.56 12.10 42.75
C GLU A 83 -18.64 11.15 43.54
N SER A 84 -17.31 11.17 43.33
CA SER A 84 -16.38 11.10 44.47
C SER A 84 -14.89 11.21 44.08
N THR A 85 -14.31 12.29 44.59
CA THR A 85 -12.99 12.46 45.23
C THR A 85 -11.69 12.10 44.51
N ALA A 86 -10.93 13.19 44.41
CA ALA A 86 -9.51 13.30 44.10
C ALA A 86 -8.58 12.42 44.93
N LYS A 87 -7.51 11.92 44.33
CA LYS A 87 -6.21 11.84 44.98
C LYS A 87 -5.05 12.01 43.98
N THR A 88 -4.33 13.05 44.24
CA THR A 88 -3.02 13.46 43.71
C THR A 88 -1.94 12.40 43.94
N SER A 89 -1.04 12.14 42.98
CA SER A 89 0.39 12.31 43.19
C SER A 89 1.24 11.95 41.96
N SER A 90 2.03 12.95 41.62
CA SER A 90 3.45 12.96 41.21
C SER A 90 3.86 12.42 39.88
N ALA A 91 4.36 13.41 39.16
CA ALA A 91 5.30 13.49 38.06
C ALA A 91 6.33 12.35 37.98
N ASP A 92 6.52 11.85 36.78
CA ASP A 92 7.75 11.89 35.98
C ASP A 92 7.55 11.11 34.68
N GLY A 93 8.00 11.65 33.55
CA GLY A 93 8.06 10.95 32.27
C GLY A 93 7.08 11.50 31.27
N GLU A 94 7.44 12.60 30.61
CA GLU A 94 6.94 12.95 29.29
C GLU A 94 7.42 11.88 28.29
N GLU A 95 6.81 10.71 28.28
CA GLU A 95 6.78 9.86 27.10
C GLU A 95 5.76 10.49 26.16
N ASN A 96 6.27 10.94 25.04
CA ASN A 96 5.54 11.36 23.85
C ASN A 96 4.45 10.31 23.58
N ALA A 97 3.22 10.56 24.00
CA ALA A 97 2.08 9.71 23.76
C ALA A 97 1.71 9.82 22.27
N ALA A 98 2.51 9.16 21.41
CA ALA A 98 2.04 8.70 20.14
C ALA A 98 0.84 7.79 20.46
N THR A 99 -0.36 8.28 20.21
CA THR A 99 -1.62 7.57 20.40
C THR A 99 -1.45 6.18 19.81
N GLU A 100 -1.60 5.15 20.62
CA GLU A 100 -1.48 3.75 20.21
C GLU A 100 -2.46 3.50 19.07
N GLN A 101 -1.95 3.45 17.84
CA GLN A 101 -2.74 3.21 16.64
C GLN A 101 -3.08 1.73 16.57
N ASP A 102 -4.35 1.41 16.51
CA ASP A 102 -4.81 0.05 16.25
C ASP A 102 -4.77 -0.22 14.74
N TYR A 103 -3.59 -0.56 14.24
CA TYR A 103 -3.38 -0.84 12.82
C TYR A 103 -4.35 -1.89 12.27
N ALA A 104 -4.77 -2.86 13.08
CA ALA A 104 -5.69 -3.90 12.64
C ALA A 104 -7.03 -3.33 12.16
N LYS A 105 -7.53 -2.28 12.82
CA LYS A 105 -8.76 -1.58 12.39
C LYS A 105 -8.54 -0.75 11.14
N LEU A 106 -7.34 -0.19 10.97
CA LEU A 106 -7.05 0.70 9.84
C LEU A 106 -7.04 -0.05 8.50
N TYR A 107 -6.68 -1.33 8.51
CA TYR A 107 -6.71 -2.17 7.30
C TYR A 107 -8.10 -2.70 6.92
N LYS A 108 -9.14 -2.36 7.69
CA LYS A 108 -10.54 -2.69 7.39
C LYS A 108 -11.27 -1.63 6.55
N GLN A 109 -10.57 -0.58 6.11
CA GLN A 109 -11.13 0.48 5.29
C GLN A 109 -11.01 0.14 3.80
N GLU A 110 -11.96 0.62 2.98
CA GLU A 110 -11.84 0.49 1.51
C GLU A 110 -10.62 1.22 0.97
N VAL A 111 -10.32 2.39 1.52
CA VAL A 111 -9.14 3.18 1.19
C VAL A 111 -8.25 3.28 2.43
N ILE A 112 -7.09 2.66 2.36
CA ILE A 112 -6.09 2.71 3.42
C ILE A 112 -5.22 3.94 3.18
N ARG A 113 -5.06 4.78 4.22
CA ARG A 113 -4.30 6.03 4.15
C ARG A 113 -3.06 5.98 5.00
N TYR A 114 -1.94 6.38 4.39
CA TYR A 114 -0.64 6.49 5.05
C TYR A 114 -0.15 7.92 4.98
N LEU A 115 0.23 8.50 6.12
CA LEU A 115 0.94 9.76 6.18
C LEU A 115 2.44 9.46 6.26
N LEU A 116 3.16 9.75 5.18
CA LEU A 116 4.61 9.63 5.11
C LEU A 116 5.22 10.93 5.63
N VAL A 117 6.00 10.83 6.70
CA VAL A 117 6.57 11.97 7.41
C VAL A 117 8.09 11.92 7.34
N PRO A 118 8.78 12.92 6.76
CA PRO A 118 10.23 13.01 6.81
C PRO A 118 10.73 13.01 8.26
N GLU A 119 11.92 12.42 8.51
CA GLU A 119 12.50 12.30 9.84
C GLU A 119 12.69 13.66 10.54
N ASP A 120 13.14 14.65 9.78
CA ASP A 120 13.34 16.02 10.24
C ASP A 120 12.06 16.82 10.46
N LYS A 121 10.89 16.23 10.17
CA LYS A 121 9.55 16.82 10.33
C LYS A 121 8.67 16.07 11.33
N ALA A 122 9.22 15.11 12.05
CA ALA A 122 8.46 14.31 13.01
C ALA A 122 7.78 15.16 14.10
N ASP A 123 8.40 16.27 14.51
CA ASP A 123 7.88 17.25 15.47
C ASP A 123 6.78 18.16 14.88
N GLN A 124 6.59 18.13 13.55
CA GLN A 124 5.60 18.93 12.84
C GLN A 124 4.33 18.14 12.49
N ILE A 125 4.23 16.88 12.94
CA ILE A 125 2.99 16.12 12.81
C ILE A 125 1.91 16.85 13.59
N PRO A 126 0.79 17.26 12.95
CA PRO A 126 -0.26 18.00 13.64
C PRO A 126 -0.84 17.21 14.81
N ALA A 127 -1.04 17.88 15.94
CA ALA A 127 -1.80 17.29 17.04
C ALA A 127 -3.24 17.06 16.59
N GLY A 128 -3.75 15.84 16.82
CA GLY A 128 -5.12 15.48 16.44
C GLY A 128 -5.27 14.99 14.98
N ILE A 129 -4.19 14.48 14.39
CA ILE A 129 -4.28 13.69 13.15
C ILE A 129 -5.37 12.61 13.32
N ASP A 130 -6.19 12.45 12.30
CA ASP A 130 -7.25 11.44 12.30
C ASP A 130 -6.66 10.03 12.51
N LYS A 131 -7.28 9.28 13.43
CA LYS A 131 -6.80 7.94 13.80
C LYS A 131 -6.94 6.92 12.67
N SER A 132 -7.68 7.24 11.62
CA SER A 132 -7.80 6.40 10.42
C SER A 132 -6.58 6.48 9.51
N ILE A 133 -5.62 7.37 9.79
CA ILE A 133 -4.40 7.53 9.01
C ILE A 133 -3.24 6.81 9.70
N ILE A 134 -2.55 5.94 8.98
CA ILE A 134 -1.34 5.27 9.44
C ILE A 134 -0.15 6.19 9.24
N VAL A 135 0.52 6.59 10.32
CA VAL A 135 1.71 7.43 10.22
C VAL A 135 2.96 6.56 10.02
N ILE A 136 3.71 6.86 8.97
CA ILE A 136 4.98 6.20 8.64
C ILE A 136 6.09 7.25 8.63
N GLN A 137 7.08 7.08 9.48
CA GLN A 137 8.24 7.96 9.51
C GLN A 137 9.31 7.49 8.52
N LEU A 138 9.73 8.38 7.63
CA LEU A 138 10.79 8.14 6.66
C LEU A 138 12.17 8.53 7.22
N PRO A 139 13.28 7.97 6.69
CA PRO A 139 13.33 6.93 5.67
C PRO A 139 13.01 5.54 6.24
N MET A 140 12.39 4.70 5.42
CA MET A 140 12.22 3.28 5.75
C MET A 140 13.49 2.51 5.39
N ASP A 141 14.22 2.05 6.40
CA ASP A 141 15.52 1.39 6.27
C ASP A 141 15.51 -0.09 6.67
N LYS A 142 14.39 -0.60 7.16
CA LYS A 142 14.23 -1.97 7.66
C LYS A 142 12.86 -2.53 7.23
N THR A 143 12.76 -2.92 5.95
CA THR A 143 11.51 -3.38 5.37
C THR A 143 11.52 -4.90 5.16
N TYR A 144 10.43 -5.55 5.57
CA TYR A 144 10.09 -6.89 5.13
C TYR A 144 9.27 -6.81 3.84
N VAL A 145 9.76 -7.41 2.76
CA VAL A 145 9.08 -7.43 1.47
C VAL A 145 8.65 -8.86 1.15
N ALA A 146 7.33 -9.10 1.25
CA ALA A 146 6.73 -10.39 0.95
C ALA A 146 6.20 -10.50 -0.49
N SER A 147 6.11 -9.37 -1.21
CA SER A 147 5.71 -9.33 -2.61
C SER A 147 6.93 -9.41 -3.53
N ASP A 148 6.97 -10.40 -4.41
CA ASP A 148 8.04 -10.54 -5.40
C ASP A 148 8.01 -9.41 -6.43
N VAL A 149 6.82 -8.91 -6.79
CA VAL A 149 6.65 -7.77 -7.72
C VAL A 149 7.19 -6.49 -7.11
N ALA A 150 6.83 -6.22 -5.85
CA ALA A 150 7.36 -5.07 -5.12
C ALA A 150 8.89 -5.16 -4.99
N LEU A 151 9.42 -6.33 -4.65
CA LEU A 151 10.86 -6.55 -4.49
C LEU A 151 11.63 -6.27 -5.78
N GLU A 152 11.09 -6.70 -6.93
CA GLU A 152 11.67 -6.40 -8.25
C GLU A 152 11.69 -4.90 -8.56
N MET A 153 10.60 -4.18 -8.26
CA MET A 153 10.55 -2.73 -8.47
C MET A 153 11.48 -1.98 -7.52
N ILE A 154 11.56 -2.41 -6.27
CA ILE A 154 12.46 -1.84 -5.25
C ILE A 154 13.93 -2.00 -5.68
N ASP A 155 14.32 -3.16 -6.21
CA ASP A 155 15.66 -3.38 -6.77
C ASP A 155 15.93 -2.47 -7.97
N LYS A 156 14.98 -2.39 -8.92
CA LYS A 156 15.12 -1.56 -10.13
C LYS A 156 15.27 -0.06 -9.85
N ILE A 157 14.68 0.45 -8.77
CA ILE A 157 14.87 1.85 -8.35
C ILE A 157 16.06 2.05 -7.42
N GLY A 158 16.86 1.00 -7.16
CA GLY A 158 18.07 1.06 -6.33
C GLY A 158 17.79 1.22 -4.83
N ALA A 159 16.62 0.76 -4.36
CA ALA A 159 16.22 0.82 -2.96
C ALA A 159 16.39 -0.51 -2.19
N ASP A 160 17.11 -1.47 -2.75
CA ASP A 160 17.43 -2.79 -2.16
C ASP A 160 18.07 -2.70 -0.77
N LYS A 161 18.89 -1.68 -0.53
CA LYS A 161 19.49 -1.38 0.79
C LYS A 161 18.47 -1.14 1.92
N ASN A 162 17.23 -0.82 1.59
CA ASN A 162 16.14 -0.57 2.53
C ASN A 162 15.41 -1.86 2.93
N VAL A 163 15.70 -2.97 2.22
CA VAL A 163 15.15 -4.30 2.50
C VAL A 163 15.99 -5.00 3.56
N SER A 164 15.35 -5.54 4.59
CA SER A 164 16.02 -6.32 5.65
C SER A 164 15.53 -7.77 5.76
N ALA A 165 14.34 -8.03 5.21
CA ALA A 165 13.76 -9.37 5.18
C ALA A 165 12.92 -9.56 3.92
N VAL A 166 12.89 -10.78 3.40
CA VAL A 166 12.10 -11.15 2.23
C VAL A 166 11.39 -12.48 2.45
N SER A 167 10.41 -12.79 1.60
CA SER A 167 9.72 -14.09 1.60
C SER A 167 10.57 -15.20 1.01
N ALA A 168 11.37 -14.90 -0.02
CA ALA A 168 12.18 -15.86 -0.75
C ALA A 168 13.38 -16.38 0.04
N THR A 169 13.78 -17.61 -0.22
CA THR A 169 15.10 -18.13 0.19
C THR A 169 16.18 -17.71 -0.82
N ALA A 170 17.45 -17.87 -0.46
CA ALA A 170 18.56 -17.57 -1.38
C ALA A 170 18.51 -18.42 -2.66
N ASP A 171 17.99 -19.66 -2.57
CA ASP A 171 17.89 -20.56 -3.72
C ASP A 171 16.75 -20.15 -4.67
N ASP A 172 15.64 -19.64 -4.13
CA ASP A 172 14.45 -19.26 -4.89
C ASP A 172 14.51 -17.81 -5.42
N CYS A 173 15.36 -16.97 -4.82
CA CYS A 173 15.46 -15.56 -5.18
C CYS A 173 16.06 -15.38 -6.58
N LYS A 174 15.32 -14.68 -7.45
CA LYS A 174 15.72 -14.38 -8.85
C LYS A 174 16.50 -13.09 -9.00
N ILE A 175 16.44 -12.19 -8.01
CA ILE A 175 17.09 -10.89 -8.02
C ILE A 175 18.51 -11.05 -7.50
N ALA A 176 19.51 -10.81 -8.35
CA ALA A 176 20.92 -11.12 -8.05
C ALA A 176 21.44 -10.39 -6.80
N ALA A 177 21.13 -9.10 -6.64
CA ALA A 177 21.54 -8.29 -5.50
C ALA A 177 20.94 -8.79 -4.18
N ILE A 178 19.65 -9.14 -4.19
CA ILE A 178 18.96 -9.69 -3.02
C ILE A 178 19.49 -11.09 -2.68
N LYS A 179 19.69 -11.94 -3.69
CA LYS A 179 20.27 -13.28 -3.52
C LYS A 179 21.67 -13.23 -2.87
N GLU A 180 22.50 -12.31 -3.32
CA GLU A 180 23.83 -12.10 -2.74
C GLU A 180 23.73 -11.65 -1.28
N SER A 181 22.84 -10.70 -0.97
CA SER A 181 22.60 -10.19 0.38
C SER A 181 22.03 -11.26 1.32
N LEU A 182 21.14 -12.14 0.81
CA LEU A 182 20.66 -13.32 1.54
C LEU A 182 21.82 -14.29 1.87
N GLY A 183 22.70 -14.53 0.89
CA GLY A 183 23.88 -15.40 1.08
C GLY A 183 24.87 -14.86 2.10
N LYS A 184 24.97 -13.54 2.23
CA LYS A 184 25.83 -12.87 3.23
C LYS A 184 25.15 -12.74 4.61
N GLY A 185 23.84 -12.90 4.68
CA GLY A 185 23.06 -12.66 5.88
C GLY A 185 22.76 -11.18 6.17
N ASP A 186 22.95 -10.29 5.19
CA ASP A 186 22.57 -8.87 5.26
C ASP A 186 21.05 -8.71 5.17
N ILE A 187 20.40 -9.59 4.41
CA ILE A 187 18.94 -9.76 4.32
C ILE A 187 18.61 -11.18 4.81
N ILE A 188 17.49 -11.33 5.49
CA ILE A 188 17.03 -12.65 5.95
C ILE A 188 15.83 -13.14 5.15
N SER A 189 15.67 -14.46 5.04
CA SER A 189 14.42 -15.08 4.62
C SER A 189 13.52 -15.21 5.85
N ALA A 190 12.40 -14.49 5.86
CA ALA A 190 11.43 -14.53 6.95
C ALA A 190 10.19 -15.37 6.61
N GLY A 191 10.15 -16.01 5.44
CA GLY A 191 9.01 -16.78 4.96
C GLY A 191 7.94 -15.90 4.32
N THR A 192 6.92 -16.53 3.74
CA THR A 192 5.77 -15.90 3.12
C THR A 192 4.86 -15.24 4.17
N TYR A 193 4.04 -14.26 3.77
CA TYR A 193 3.18 -13.52 4.69
C TYR A 193 2.24 -14.42 5.54
N ASP A 194 1.78 -15.54 5.00
CA ASP A 194 0.94 -16.52 5.70
C ASP A 194 1.72 -17.33 6.76
N LYS A 195 3.03 -17.47 6.60
CA LYS A 195 3.94 -18.25 7.45
C LYS A 195 5.17 -17.45 7.90
N ALA A 196 5.05 -16.13 7.94
CA ALA A 196 6.17 -15.26 8.29
C ALA A 196 6.67 -15.51 9.71
N ASP A 197 8.00 -15.62 9.86
CA ASP A 197 8.65 -15.70 11.16
C ASP A 197 8.73 -14.33 11.82
N LEU A 198 7.69 -14.02 12.60
CA LEU A 198 7.58 -12.75 13.32
C LEU A 198 8.73 -12.51 14.31
N LYS A 199 9.33 -13.57 14.85
CA LYS A 199 10.49 -13.43 15.77
C LYS A 199 11.71 -12.93 15.01
N GLU A 200 11.95 -13.45 13.81
CA GLU A 200 13.02 -12.97 12.95
C GLU A 200 12.76 -11.53 12.46
N LEU A 201 11.51 -11.13 12.16
CA LEU A 201 11.17 -9.75 11.83
C LEU A 201 11.51 -8.79 12.99
N VAL A 202 11.14 -9.16 14.22
CA VAL A 202 11.45 -8.35 15.42
C VAL A 202 12.95 -8.29 15.67
N LYS A 203 13.65 -9.42 15.60
CA LYS A 203 15.10 -9.51 15.78
C LYS A 203 15.87 -8.63 14.78
N ASN A 204 15.40 -8.58 13.54
CA ASN A 204 15.97 -7.74 12.49
C ASN A 204 15.42 -6.30 12.50
N LYS A 205 14.63 -5.94 13.50
CA LYS A 205 14.09 -4.59 13.71
C LYS A 205 13.29 -4.08 12.51
N CYS A 206 12.51 -4.95 11.87
CA CYS A 206 11.61 -4.55 10.80
C CYS A 206 10.68 -3.43 11.26
N LYS A 207 10.55 -2.40 10.43
CA LYS A 207 9.72 -1.21 10.66
C LYS A 207 8.52 -1.11 9.73
N LEU A 208 8.53 -1.86 8.64
CA LEU A 208 7.50 -1.86 7.61
C LEU A 208 7.39 -3.25 7.00
N ALA A 209 6.19 -3.67 6.66
CA ALA A 209 5.93 -4.84 5.83
C ALA A 209 5.27 -4.44 4.51
N ILE A 210 5.75 -4.95 3.39
CA ILE A 210 5.09 -4.83 2.07
C ILE A 210 4.57 -6.21 1.71
N VAL A 211 3.25 -6.35 1.63
CA VAL A 211 2.55 -7.63 1.53
C VAL A 211 1.74 -7.66 0.23
N PRO A 212 1.80 -8.75 -0.55
CA PRO A 212 1.04 -8.83 -1.80
C PRO A 212 -0.46 -8.96 -1.54
N SER A 213 -1.25 -8.48 -2.48
CA SER A 213 -2.72 -8.60 -2.49
C SER A 213 -3.23 -10.04 -2.46
N ASP A 214 -2.38 -11.04 -2.72
CA ASP A 214 -2.71 -12.47 -2.57
C ASP A 214 -3.27 -12.81 -1.19
N ILE A 215 -2.87 -12.06 -0.18
CA ILE A 215 -3.42 -12.21 1.18
C ILE A 215 -4.94 -12.00 1.22
N LEU A 216 -5.51 -11.28 0.25
CA LEU A 216 -6.95 -11.05 0.14
C LEU A 216 -7.69 -12.26 -0.43
N THR A 217 -6.99 -13.15 -1.11
CA THR A 217 -7.56 -14.34 -1.76
C THR A 217 -7.24 -15.64 -1.02
N ALA A 218 -6.36 -15.58 -0.02
CA ALA A 218 -6.00 -16.74 0.77
C ALA A 218 -7.25 -17.28 1.49
N LYS A 219 -7.66 -18.49 1.12
CA LYS A 219 -8.71 -19.22 1.84
C LYS A 219 -8.13 -19.65 3.17
N ALA A 220 -8.89 -19.47 4.26
CA ALA A 220 -8.64 -20.19 5.50
C ALA A 220 -8.44 -21.66 5.15
N GLU A 221 -7.32 -22.27 5.57
CA GLU A 221 -7.13 -23.72 5.41
C GLU A 221 -8.33 -24.39 6.06
N ASP A 222 -9.07 -25.14 5.25
CA ASP A 222 -10.19 -25.96 5.68
C ASP A 222 -9.64 -26.97 6.71
N THR A 223 -9.70 -26.59 7.97
CA THR A 223 -9.54 -27.53 9.08
C THR A 223 -10.80 -28.37 9.05
N GLY A 224 -10.74 -29.42 8.23
CA GLY A 224 -11.85 -30.36 8.06
C GLY A 224 -12.38 -30.81 9.41
N ASP A 225 -13.52 -30.27 9.78
CA ASP A 225 -14.44 -30.91 10.69
C ASP A 225 -15.75 -31.12 9.93
N ASP A 226 -15.86 -32.36 9.48
CA ASP A 226 -17.08 -32.97 8.95
C ASP A 226 -18.09 -33.10 10.09
N SER A 227 -19.01 -32.16 10.20
CA SER A 227 -20.26 -32.38 10.93
C SER A 227 -21.42 -31.61 10.27
N THR A 228 -22.13 -32.39 9.51
CA THR A 228 -23.52 -32.34 9.03
C THR A 228 -24.50 -31.41 9.73
N GLU A 229 -25.25 -30.73 8.83
CA GLU A 229 -26.71 -30.58 8.75
C GLU A 229 -27.47 -29.69 9.76
N ASP A 230 -28.24 -28.84 9.09
CA ASP A 230 -29.62 -28.40 9.37
C ASP A 230 -29.86 -27.37 10.49
N THR A 231 -30.24 -26.19 10.12
CA THR A 231 -31.64 -25.76 10.17
C THR A 231 -31.81 -24.28 9.79
N ALA A 232 -32.90 -24.08 9.10
CA ALA A 232 -33.47 -22.86 8.59
C ALA A 232 -33.83 -21.80 9.64
N ASP A 233 -34.10 -20.60 9.10
CA ASP A 233 -34.83 -19.48 9.67
C ASP A 233 -34.16 -18.68 10.81
N ALA A 234 -33.56 -17.59 10.43
CA ALA A 234 -33.45 -16.44 11.33
C ALA A 234 -33.76 -15.16 10.54
N GLU A 235 -34.77 -14.52 11.04
CA GLU A 235 -35.35 -13.26 10.62
C GLU A 235 -34.29 -12.18 10.39
N GLN A 236 -34.46 -11.42 9.29
CA GLN A 236 -33.78 -10.15 9.03
C GLN A 236 -34.04 -9.18 10.21
N THR A 237 -33.04 -8.97 11.01
CA THR A 237 -32.94 -7.75 11.82
C THR A 237 -32.01 -6.80 11.06
N ASP A 238 -32.61 -5.74 10.54
CA ASP A 238 -31.90 -4.53 10.07
C ASP A 238 -31.18 -3.90 11.25
N ASP A 239 -29.92 -4.27 11.42
CA ASP A 239 -28.97 -3.50 12.19
C ASP A 239 -27.80 -3.19 11.26
N ALA A 240 -27.55 -1.91 11.07
CA ALA A 240 -26.40 -1.37 10.34
C ALA A 240 -25.10 -1.87 11.01
N GLN A 241 -24.69 -3.08 10.65
CA GLN A 241 -23.36 -3.57 10.95
C GLN A 241 -22.38 -2.72 10.18
N SER A 242 -21.50 -2.06 10.89
CA SER A 242 -20.51 -1.13 10.35
C SER A 242 -19.68 -1.83 9.25
N ASP A 243 -19.33 -1.10 8.20
CA ASP A 243 -18.53 -1.54 7.07
C ASP A 243 -17.22 -2.24 7.48
N GLU A 244 -16.70 -1.91 8.68
CA GLU A 244 -15.53 -2.54 9.30
C GLU A 244 -15.63 -4.06 9.44
N ASN A 245 -16.79 -4.59 9.78
CA ASN A 245 -16.99 -6.03 9.94
C ASN A 245 -17.08 -6.76 8.59
N GLN A 246 -17.47 -6.06 7.53
CA GLN A 246 -17.63 -6.65 6.21
C GLN A 246 -16.28 -6.96 5.56
N ILE A 247 -15.29 -6.05 5.66
CA ILE A 247 -13.94 -6.27 5.11
C ILE A 247 -13.21 -7.37 5.89
N ALA A 248 -13.31 -7.40 7.22
CA ALA A 248 -12.71 -8.46 8.02
C ALA A 248 -13.29 -9.84 7.69
N ALA A 249 -14.60 -9.92 7.45
CA ALA A 249 -15.25 -11.17 7.02
C ALA A 249 -14.87 -11.56 5.59
N LYS A 250 -14.59 -10.56 4.74
CA LYS A 250 -14.20 -10.77 3.34
C LYS A 250 -12.72 -11.20 3.20
N TYR A 251 -11.84 -10.68 4.08
CA TYR A 251 -10.38 -10.88 4.01
C TYR A 251 -9.80 -11.35 5.36
N PRO A 252 -10.13 -12.55 5.82
CA PRO A 252 -9.71 -13.01 7.16
C PRO A 252 -8.19 -13.14 7.32
N GLU A 253 -7.48 -13.57 6.29
CA GLU A 253 -6.01 -13.73 6.35
C GLU A 253 -5.29 -12.39 6.46
N MET A 254 -5.73 -11.39 5.71
CA MET A 254 -5.20 -10.03 5.83
C MET A 254 -5.42 -9.48 7.24
N THR A 255 -6.61 -9.66 7.80
CA THR A 255 -6.93 -9.19 9.13
C THR A 255 -6.06 -9.86 10.18
N ALA A 256 -5.92 -11.18 10.14
CA ALA A 256 -5.10 -11.93 11.10
C ALA A 256 -3.62 -11.54 11.03
N PHE A 257 -3.07 -11.34 9.86
CA PHE A 257 -1.68 -10.91 9.69
C PHE A 257 -1.49 -9.46 10.15
N ALA A 258 -2.40 -8.56 9.78
CA ALA A 258 -2.38 -7.17 10.19
C ALA A 258 -2.45 -7.02 11.73
N GLU A 259 -3.26 -7.84 12.41
CA GLU A 259 -3.33 -7.88 13.88
C GLU A 259 -1.98 -8.28 14.51
N LYS A 260 -1.32 -9.30 13.97
CA LYS A 260 0.01 -9.71 14.44
C LYS A 260 1.05 -8.61 14.25
N LEU A 261 1.07 -7.95 13.09
CA LEU A 261 1.96 -6.83 12.80
C LEU A 261 1.65 -5.61 13.68
N ALA A 262 0.35 -5.34 13.94
CA ALA A 262 -0.08 -4.25 14.82
C ALA A 262 0.47 -4.41 16.25
N ILE A 263 0.40 -5.63 16.82
CA ILE A 263 1.00 -5.95 18.13
C ILE A 263 2.51 -5.64 18.13
N LEU A 264 3.18 -5.86 17.00
CA LEU A 264 4.61 -5.58 16.83
C LEU A 264 4.91 -4.12 16.45
N LYS A 265 3.87 -3.29 16.29
CA LYS A 265 3.97 -1.90 15.82
C LYS A 265 4.65 -1.78 14.44
N ILE A 266 4.44 -2.76 13.56
CA ILE A 266 4.93 -2.79 12.20
C ILE A 266 3.76 -2.47 11.27
N PRO A 267 3.72 -1.27 10.64
CA PRO A 267 2.71 -0.97 9.63
C PRO A 267 2.89 -1.85 8.39
N MET A 268 1.78 -2.08 7.67
CA MET A 268 1.75 -2.90 6.46
C MET A 268 1.33 -2.04 5.26
N ILE A 269 2.08 -2.10 4.18
CA ILE A 269 1.65 -1.64 2.86
C ILE A 269 1.13 -2.84 2.09
N LEU A 270 -0.10 -2.71 1.58
CA LEU A 270 -0.69 -3.72 0.70
C LEU A 270 -0.27 -3.43 -0.74
N ASP A 271 0.48 -4.35 -1.33
CA ASP A 271 0.89 -4.27 -2.73
C ASP A 271 -0.18 -4.86 -3.64
N CYS A 272 -0.95 -4.00 -4.30
CA CYS A 272 -1.98 -4.37 -5.28
C CYS A 272 -1.48 -4.26 -6.73
N SER A 273 -0.19 -4.10 -6.96
CA SER A 273 0.38 -3.87 -8.30
C SER A 273 0.03 -4.95 -9.31
N LYS A 274 -0.08 -6.21 -8.86
CA LYS A 274 -0.43 -7.32 -9.76
C LYS A 274 -1.93 -7.40 -10.09
N ASP A 275 -2.78 -6.72 -9.33
CA ASP A 275 -4.23 -6.66 -9.61
C ASP A 275 -4.56 -5.59 -10.64
N GLU A 276 -3.62 -4.71 -10.94
CA GLU A 276 -3.75 -3.74 -12.00
C GLU A 276 -3.91 -4.45 -13.35
N LYS A 277 -4.89 -4.00 -14.14
CA LYS A 277 -5.22 -4.59 -15.44
C LYS A 277 -4.23 -4.19 -16.53
N ASP A 278 -3.65 -2.99 -16.38
CA ASP A 278 -2.68 -2.42 -17.30
C ASP A 278 -1.26 -2.76 -16.88
N VAL A 279 -0.45 -3.22 -17.84
CA VAL A 279 0.97 -3.53 -17.59
C VAL A 279 1.73 -2.28 -17.15
N LEU A 280 1.43 -1.11 -17.72
CA LEU A 280 2.08 0.15 -17.34
C LEU A 280 1.68 0.61 -15.94
N ALA A 281 0.45 0.31 -15.49
CA ALA A 281 0.03 0.54 -14.12
C ALA A 281 0.91 -0.21 -13.11
N LYS A 282 1.32 -1.44 -13.42
CA LYS A 282 2.24 -2.21 -12.56
C LYS A 282 3.60 -1.53 -12.43
N TYR A 283 4.12 -0.95 -13.52
CA TYR A 283 5.35 -0.15 -13.45
C TYR A 283 5.14 1.18 -12.73
N GLU A 284 3.95 1.77 -12.82
CA GLU A 284 3.62 3.02 -12.13
C GLU A 284 3.63 2.85 -10.60
N TRP A 285 3.39 1.62 -10.09
CA TRP A 285 3.55 1.28 -8.67
C TRP A 285 4.97 1.49 -8.14
N SER A 286 5.99 1.56 -9.00
CA SER A 286 7.34 1.98 -8.58
C SER A 286 7.34 3.33 -7.87
N LYS A 287 6.38 4.23 -8.19
CA LYS A 287 6.23 5.54 -7.55
C LYS A 287 5.81 5.42 -6.07
N VAL A 288 5.06 4.38 -5.71
CA VAL A 288 4.75 4.06 -4.30
C VAL A 288 6.04 3.75 -3.53
N TYR A 289 6.88 2.89 -4.11
CA TYR A 289 8.17 2.53 -3.47
C TYR A 289 9.16 3.69 -3.51
N GLY A 290 9.12 4.51 -4.57
CA GLY A 290 9.89 5.76 -4.64
C GLY A 290 9.59 6.67 -3.47
N ALA A 291 8.30 6.92 -3.19
CA ALA A 291 7.86 7.76 -2.07
C ALA A 291 8.24 7.16 -0.69
N LEU A 292 8.21 5.83 -0.53
CA LEU A 292 8.57 5.16 0.72
C LEU A 292 10.09 5.19 1.01
N PHE A 293 10.92 5.16 -0.04
CA PHE A 293 12.36 5.00 0.10
C PHE A 293 13.18 6.22 -0.34
N GLY A 294 12.51 7.31 -0.72
CA GLY A 294 13.18 8.54 -1.19
C GLY A 294 13.90 8.35 -2.54
N CYS A 295 13.29 7.56 -3.44
CA CYS A 295 13.80 7.24 -4.76
C CYS A 295 12.80 7.64 -5.87
N GLU A 296 12.08 8.76 -5.69
CA GLU A 296 11.00 9.21 -6.56
C GLU A 296 11.48 9.44 -8.00
N LYS A 297 12.68 9.99 -8.14
CA LYS A 297 13.29 10.24 -9.46
C LYS A 297 13.62 8.96 -10.22
N GLU A 298 14.15 7.97 -9.53
CA GLU A 298 14.47 6.65 -10.09
C GLU A 298 13.18 5.90 -10.46
N ALA A 299 12.15 6.03 -9.63
CA ALA A 299 10.83 5.46 -9.88
C ALA A 299 10.15 6.09 -11.12
N SER A 300 10.21 7.42 -11.26
CA SER A 300 9.70 8.13 -12.44
C SER A 300 10.40 7.67 -13.71
N LYS A 301 11.74 7.59 -13.69
CA LYS A 301 12.53 7.11 -14.84
C LYS A 301 12.22 5.65 -15.21
N LEU A 302 12.01 4.79 -14.21
CA LEU A 302 11.64 3.39 -14.45
C LEU A 302 10.31 3.32 -15.18
N TYR A 303 9.31 4.08 -14.72
CA TYR A 303 8.01 4.17 -15.34
C TYR A 303 8.09 4.73 -16.78
N GLU A 304 8.77 5.85 -16.99
CA GLU A 304 8.96 6.48 -18.29
C GLU A 304 9.64 5.54 -19.30
N ALA A 305 10.64 4.78 -18.83
CA ALA A 305 11.31 3.76 -19.67
C ALA A 305 10.34 2.64 -20.08
N ALA A 306 9.46 2.21 -19.18
CA ALA A 306 8.44 1.21 -19.48
C ALA A 306 7.41 1.73 -20.51
N VAL A 307 6.95 2.98 -20.36
CA VAL A 307 6.05 3.64 -21.33
C VAL A 307 6.69 3.74 -22.71
N SER A 308 7.95 4.19 -22.76
CA SER A 308 8.70 4.33 -24.02
C SER A 308 8.90 2.99 -24.72
N GLY A 309 9.23 1.94 -23.97
CA GLY A 309 9.39 0.58 -24.51
C GLY A 309 8.08 0.00 -25.04
N HIS A 310 6.97 0.23 -24.34
CA HIS A 310 5.65 -0.24 -24.76
C HIS A 310 5.13 0.47 -26.02
N SER A 311 5.43 1.75 -26.18
CA SER A 311 5.07 2.53 -27.38
C SER A 311 5.84 2.09 -28.62
N GLY A 312 7.07 1.59 -28.46
CA GLY A 312 7.91 1.07 -29.57
C GLY A 312 7.41 -0.25 -30.15
N ASP A 313 6.89 -1.13 -29.32
CA ASP A 313 6.42 -2.47 -29.73
C ASP A 313 5.12 -2.42 -30.55
N ASN A 314 4.31 -1.37 -30.37
CA ASN A 314 3.08 -1.16 -31.13
C ASN A 314 3.30 -0.55 -32.52
N SER A 315 4.52 -0.12 -32.86
CA SER A 315 4.82 0.49 -34.17
C SER A 315 5.36 -0.48 -35.22
N GLU A 316 5.71 -1.71 -34.83
CA GLU A 316 6.26 -2.71 -35.76
C GLU A 316 5.25 -3.73 -36.31
N SER A 317 3.99 -3.70 -35.92
CA SER A 317 2.97 -4.68 -36.37
C SER A 317 1.97 -4.18 -37.43
N SER A 318 2.29 -3.13 -38.17
CA SER A 318 1.52 -2.69 -39.34
C SER A 318 2.41 -2.45 -40.51
N ASP A 319 2.87 -3.51 -41.19
CA ASP A 319 2.93 -3.59 -42.66
C ASP A 319 3.57 -4.92 -43.09
N THR A 320 2.81 -5.76 -43.71
CA THR A 320 3.12 -6.43 -44.99
C THR A 320 2.11 -7.54 -45.24
N SER A 321 1.00 -7.17 -45.82
CA SER A 321 0.21 -8.08 -46.63
C SER A 321 0.27 -7.52 -48.07
N GLU A 322 1.27 -7.91 -48.83
CA GLU A 322 1.25 -7.76 -50.25
C GLU A 322 1.17 -9.15 -50.91
N SER A 323 -0.05 -9.41 -51.35
CA SER A 323 -0.38 -10.50 -52.26
C SER A 323 0.26 -10.24 -53.64
N THR A 324 1.09 -11.14 -54.10
CA THR A 324 1.36 -11.28 -55.54
C THR A 324 0.93 -12.67 -55.96
N ASP A 325 -0.28 -12.70 -56.51
CA ASP A 325 -0.77 -13.70 -57.45
C ASP A 325 -0.01 -13.48 -58.78
N THR A 326 0.68 -14.51 -59.29
CA THR A 326 1.07 -14.59 -60.69
C THR A 326 1.07 -16.04 -61.11
N THR A 327 -0.03 -16.41 -61.72
CA THR A 327 -0.17 -17.52 -62.65
C THR A 327 0.70 -17.25 -63.86
N GLU A 328 1.53 -18.20 -64.26
CA GLU A 328 1.79 -18.48 -65.71
C GLU A 328 2.15 -19.93 -65.94
N ASN A 329 1.23 -20.56 -66.69
CA ASN A 329 1.44 -21.75 -67.45
C ASN A 329 2.50 -21.51 -68.54
N THR A 330 3.35 -22.48 -68.80
CA THR A 330 3.66 -22.93 -70.18
C THR A 330 4.21 -24.33 -70.18
N ASP A 331 3.51 -25.18 -70.96
CA ASP A 331 3.93 -26.43 -71.56
C ASP A 331 5.25 -26.22 -72.42
N THR A 332 6.10 -27.21 -72.48
CA THR A 332 6.50 -27.87 -73.72
C THR A 332 7.69 -28.82 -73.57
N GLU A 333 7.41 -30.07 -73.91
CA GLU A 333 8.19 -31.10 -74.55
C GLU A 333 9.73 -30.92 -74.77
N GLN A 334 10.51 -31.83 -74.37
CA GLN A 334 11.19 -32.96 -75.13
C GLN A 334 12.01 -33.81 -74.16
#